data_b4460cf8f7261218c1946d427799bcad
#
_entry.id   b4460cf8f7261218c1946d427799bcad
#
_cell.length_a   1.000
_cell.length_b   1.000
_cell.length_c   1.000
_cell.angle_alpha   90.00
_cell.angle_beta   90.00
_cell.angle_gamma   90.00
#
_symmetry.space_group_name_H-M   'P 1'
#
loop_
_entity.id
_entity.type
_entity.pdbx_description
1 polymer ?
#
loop_
_entity_poly.entity_id
_entity_poly.type
_entity_poly.pdbx_seq_one_letter_code
_entity_poly.pdbx_strand_id
1 'polypeptide(L)'
;EGGTVNNISGEYETGSTVTVTATPSEGYEFTGWEGSSESTNSISLTINSNTTIKALFQVIVTANYYNSGDIIEMDASKFFFGNYLEVYGVKLIAAGAVGGQEAVPDAWIYKTAQVYKLLLDKEGAGINKEDQENMLKTLAGVSGWHEGIQTGQRIAYGGGDSYSPNFLMDPNSLTEWPQYEPFSDGLKLDDMVWYKNSSHGDSPLTGDNDINEILEHILHTLHRFGVRGGVTGSELALDMEWEDRGYLENNELFKAMKEAYDNGTFSPGYGDINDPEGAAVMLKEYQYLITFAMWDFSEFWENASLSPEWNDNSKTPQGFQENNPLGYALYNKYFAPVISKPSKEILRTIFKDNDQGEHGYIAD
;
A
#
# COMPACT_ATOMS: atom_id res chain seq x y z
N GLU A 1 -13.81 -19.98 -9.97
CA GLU A 1 -14.27 -19.79 -8.58
C GLU A 1 -15.19 -18.57 -8.54
N GLY A 2 -15.98 -18.42 -7.51
CA GLY A 2 -16.85 -17.23 -7.34
C GLY A 2 -18.32 -17.45 -7.61
N GLY A 3 -18.74 -18.58 -8.14
CA GLY A 3 -20.15 -18.89 -8.40
C GLY A 3 -20.33 -20.20 -9.14
N THR A 4 -21.58 -20.49 -9.46
CA THR A 4 -21.99 -21.68 -10.20
C THR A 4 -22.80 -21.31 -11.43
N VAL A 5 -22.82 -22.21 -12.38
CA VAL A 5 -23.73 -22.17 -13.55
C VAL A 5 -24.60 -23.40 -13.48
N ASN A 6 -25.88 -23.26 -13.81
CA ASN A 6 -26.77 -24.42 -13.90
C ASN A 6 -26.20 -25.46 -14.90
N ASN A 7 -26.28 -26.74 -14.54
CA ASN A 7 -25.74 -27.81 -15.39
C ASN A 7 -26.55 -27.95 -16.68
N ILE A 8 -26.03 -27.43 -17.76
CA ILE A 8 -26.63 -27.44 -19.09
C ILE A 8 -25.73 -28.10 -20.15
N SER A 9 -24.61 -28.68 -19.74
CA SER A 9 -23.70 -29.37 -20.65
C SER A 9 -24.39 -30.61 -21.24
N GLY A 10 -24.40 -30.75 -22.56
CA GLY A 10 -25.04 -31.86 -23.23
C GLY A 10 -25.11 -31.68 -24.73
N GLU A 11 -25.76 -32.64 -25.42
CA GLU A 11 -26.05 -32.59 -26.84
C GLU A 11 -27.48 -32.02 -27.02
N TYR A 12 -27.62 -31.09 -27.96
CA TYR A 12 -28.87 -30.40 -28.27
C TYR A 12 -29.15 -30.47 -29.76
N GLU A 13 -30.42 -30.49 -30.14
CA GLU A 13 -30.81 -30.35 -31.53
C GLU A 13 -30.48 -28.93 -32.03
N THR A 14 -30.02 -28.84 -33.28
CA THR A 14 -29.73 -27.54 -33.91
C THR A 14 -30.97 -26.66 -33.90
N GLY A 15 -30.83 -25.42 -33.46
CA GLY A 15 -31.90 -24.44 -33.31
C GLY A 15 -32.65 -24.50 -31.96
N SER A 16 -32.29 -25.44 -31.05
CA SER A 16 -32.86 -25.44 -29.70
C SER A 16 -32.38 -24.26 -28.86
N THR A 17 -33.23 -23.83 -27.94
CA THR A 17 -32.91 -22.74 -27.01
C THR A 17 -32.65 -23.30 -25.62
N VAL A 18 -31.51 -22.91 -25.03
CA VAL A 18 -31.07 -23.31 -23.69
C VAL A 18 -30.92 -22.08 -22.81
N THR A 19 -31.53 -22.11 -21.62
CA THR A 19 -31.33 -21.04 -20.64
C THR A 19 -30.16 -21.36 -19.72
N VAL A 20 -29.21 -20.44 -19.70
CA VAL A 20 -28.04 -20.48 -18.84
C VAL A 20 -28.18 -19.47 -17.72
N THR A 21 -28.00 -19.90 -16.48
CA THR A 21 -28.08 -19.03 -15.31
C THR A 21 -26.83 -19.18 -14.46
N ALA A 22 -26.17 -18.06 -14.22
CA ALA A 22 -25.07 -17.92 -13.30
C ALA A 22 -25.58 -17.50 -11.92
N THR A 23 -25.09 -18.17 -10.88
CA THR A 23 -25.42 -17.87 -9.49
C THR A 23 -24.13 -17.55 -8.74
N PRO A 24 -23.91 -16.28 -8.34
CA PRO A 24 -22.76 -15.93 -7.53
C PRO A 24 -22.76 -16.67 -6.19
N SER A 25 -21.59 -17.05 -5.71
CA SER A 25 -21.39 -17.51 -4.34
C SER A 25 -21.47 -16.32 -3.37
N GLU A 26 -21.63 -16.60 -2.07
CA GLU A 26 -21.54 -15.56 -1.04
C GLU A 26 -20.22 -14.80 -1.15
N GLY A 27 -20.29 -13.49 -1.13
CA GLY A 27 -19.15 -12.60 -1.32
C GLY A 27 -18.70 -12.37 -2.77
N TYR A 28 -19.48 -12.85 -3.76
CA TYR A 28 -19.21 -12.61 -5.18
C TYR A 28 -20.40 -11.99 -5.90
N GLU A 29 -20.11 -11.23 -6.94
CA GLU A 29 -21.12 -10.73 -7.89
C GLU A 29 -20.80 -11.24 -9.31
N PHE A 30 -21.86 -11.34 -10.11
CA PHE A 30 -21.73 -11.71 -11.52
C PHE A 30 -21.35 -10.47 -12.35
N THR A 31 -20.30 -10.58 -13.19
CA THR A 31 -19.78 -9.46 -13.99
C THR A 31 -20.01 -9.62 -15.49
N GLY A 32 -20.39 -10.80 -15.94
CA GLY A 32 -20.64 -11.02 -17.37
C GLY A 32 -20.39 -12.45 -17.82
N TRP A 33 -20.41 -12.64 -19.13
CA TRP A 33 -20.19 -13.91 -19.79
C TRP A 33 -19.02 -13.83 -20.77
N GLU A 34 -18.04 -14.72 -20.63
CA GLU A 34 -17.09 -14.98 -21.70
C GLU A 34 -17.79 -15.83 -22.78
N GLY A 35 -17.85 -15.32 -24.00
CA GLY A 35 -18.58 -15.96 -25.12
C GLY A 35 -19.97 -15.36 -25.40
N SER A 36 -20.40 -14.31 -24.66
CA SER A 36 -21.61 -13.56 -24.94
C SER A 36 -21.45 -12.09 -24.54
N SER A 37 -22.14 -11.19 -25.22
CA SER A 37 -22.22 -9.76 -24.88
C SER A 37 -23.36 -9.43 -23.91
N GLU A 38 -24.12 -10.43 -23.47
CA GLU A 38 -25.26 -10.23 -22.54
C GLU A 38 -24.71 -9.96 -21.13
N SER A 39 -25.31 -8.96 -20.46
CA SER A 39 -24.86 -8.51 -19.11
C SER A 39 -25.72 -9.09 -17.98
N THR A 40 -26.81 -9.78 -18.29
CA THR A 40 -27.68 -10.40 -17.28
C THR A 40 -27.15 -11.77 -16.87
N ASN A 41 -27.31 -12.13 -15.59
CA ASN A 41 -26.87 -13.42 -15.08
C ASN A 41 -27.69 -14.61 -15.55
N SER A 42 -28.76 -14.38 -16.29
CA SER A 42 -29.57 -15.43 -16.96
C SER A 42 -29.79 -15.06 -18.40
N ILE A 43 -29.32 -15.92 -19.30
CA ILE A 43 -29.39 -15.69 -20.75
C ILE A 43 -29.95 -16.89 -21.49
N SER A 44 -30.55 -16.65 -22.67
CA SER A 44 -31.06 -17.69 -23.55
C SER A 44 -30.15 -17.82 -24.78
N LEU A 45 -29.58 -18.99 -24.98
CA LEU A 45 -28.69 -19.32 -26.10
C LEU A 45 -29.40 -20.20 -27.12
N THR A 46 -29.39 -19.81 -28.40
CA THR A 46 -29.82 -20.69 -29.50
C THR A 46 -28.62 -21.48 -29.98
N ILE A 47 -28.71 -22.80 -29.87
CA ILE A 47 -27.61 -23.72 -30.18
C ILE A 47 -27.62 -24.06 -31.67
N ASN A 48 -26.74 -23.43 -32.42
CA ASN A 48 -26.57 -23.70 -33.87
C ASN A 48 -25.24 -24.42 -34.19
N SER A 49 -24.35 -24.49 -33.23
CA SER A 49 -23.02 -25.14 -33.32
C SER A 49 -22.49 -25.40 -31.91
N ASN A 50 -21.32 -26.05 -31.83
CA ASN A 50 -20.64 -26.21 -30.55
C ASN A 50 -20.40 -24.84 -29.90
N THR A 51 -20.98 -24.64 -28.73
CA THR A 51 -20.96 -23.37 -27.99
C THR A 51 -20.37 -23.59 -26.62
N THR A 52 -19.43 -22.75 -26.24
CA THR A 52 -18.88 -22.70 -24.88
C THR A 52 -19.16 -21.32 -24.32
N ILE A 53 -19.66 -21.28 -23.09
CA ILE A 53 -19.91 -20.04 -22.35
C ILE A 53 -19.36 -20.18 -20.95
N LYS A 54 -18.79 -19.11 -20.40
CA LYS A 54 -18.24 -19.09 -19.04
C LYS A 54 -18.76 -17.87 -18.29
N ALA A 55 -19.32 -18.10 -17.12
CA ALA A 55 -19.71 -17.02 -16.23
C ALA A 55 -18.46 -16.39 -15.57
N LEU A 56 -18.44 -15.08 -15.51
CA LEU A 56 -17.43 -14.28 -14.84
C LEU A 56 -18.00 -13.76 -13.53
N PHE A 57 -17.22 -13.88 -12.47
CA PHE A 57 -17.57 -13.41 -11.13
C PHE A 57 -16.39 -12.62 -10.57
N GLN A 58 -16.70 -11.57 -9.82
CA GLN A 58 -15.72 -10.86 -9.01
C GLN A 58 -16.12 -10.89 -7.54
N VAL A 59 -15.16 -10.69 -6.66
CA VAL A 59 -15.41 -10.56 -5.23
C VAL A 59 -16.21 -9.28 -4.97
N ILE A 60 -17.30 -9.39 -4.21
CA ILE A 60 -17.94 -8.20 -3.65
C ILE A 60 -17.00 -7.64 -2.61
N VAL A 61 -16.41 -6.51 -2.93
CA VAL A 61 -15.53 -5.82 -2.00
C VAL A 61 -16.40 -5.01 -1.03
N THR A 62 -16.77 -5.61 0.10
CA THR A 62 -17.21 -4.83 1.25
C THR A 62 -15.95 -4.33 1.97
N ALA A 63 -15.51 -3.15 1.60
CA ALA A 63 -14.44 -2.50 2.34
C ALA A 63 -15.00 -2.05 3.69
N ASN A 64 -14.39 -2.53 4.78
CA ASN A 64 -14.67 -2.04 6.13
C ASN A 64 -13.99 -0.69 6.29
N TYR A 65 -14.70 0.37 6.00
CA TYR A 65 -14.20 1.74 6.17
C TYR A 65 -14.39 2.21 7.61
N TYR A 66 -13.53 3.12 8.06
CA TYR A 66 -13.81 3.88 9.26
C TYR A 66 -15.00 4.79 9.01
N ASN A 67 -15.77 5.01 10.04
CA ASN A 67 -16.82 6.01 10.01
C ASN A 67 -16.26 7.36 10.53
N SER A 68 -17.01 8.43 10.32
CA SER A 68 -16.59 9.79 10.70
C SER A 68 -16.36 10.00 12.21
N GLY A 69 -16.85 9.09 13.05
CA GLY A 69 -16.64 9.15 14.49
C GLY A 69 -15.22 8.77 14.93
N ASP A 70 -14.45 8.16 14.05
CA ASP A 70 -13.08 7.72 14.36
C ASP A 70 -12.04 8.84 14.16
N ILE A 71 -12.40 9.92 13.48
CA ILE A 71 -11.53 11.09 13.28
C ILE A 71 -11.65 12.03 14.47
N ILE A 72 -10.50 12.49 14.96
CA ILE A 72 -10.36 13.47 16.02
C ILE A 72 -9.85 14.78 15.42
N GLU A 73 -10.62 15.86 15.58
CA GLU A 73 -10.22 17.19 15.14
C GLU A 73 -9.14 17.76 16.03
N MET A 74 -8.19 18.46 15.44
CA MET A 74 -7.13 19.20 16.11
C MET A 74 -7.26 20.69 15.82
N ASP A 75 -6.73 21.52 16.72
CA ASP A 75 -6.67 22.96 16.51
C ASP A 75 -5.58 23.31 15.49
N ALA A 76 -5.94 23.35 14.21
CA ALA A 76 -5.03 23.66 13.11
C ALA A 76 -4.37 25.04 13.22
N SER A 77 -4.86 25.95 14.12
CA SER A 77 -4.17 27.20 14.38
C SER A 77 -2.87 27.04 15.17
N LYS A 78 -2.73 25.91 15.83
CA LYS A 78 -1.53 25.55 16.62
C LYS A 78 -0.63 24.57 15.88
N PHE A 79 -1.19 23.89 14.85
CA PHE A 79 -0.52 22.79 14.16
C PHE A 79 -0.73 22.88 12.68
N PHE A 80 0.20 22.27 11.94
CA PHE A 80 0.00 21.98 10.52
C PHE A 80 -1.00 20.84 10.32
N PHE A 81 -1.30 20.10 11.37
CA PHE A 81 -2.26 19.00 11.35
C PHE A 81 -3.65 19.48 11.74
N GLY A 82 -4.65 19.11 10.96
CA GLY A 82 -6.05 19.43 11.23
C GLY A 82 -6.76 18.31 11.95
N ASN A 83 -6.58 17.10 11.48
CA ASN A 83 -7.27 15.92 11.99
C ASN A 83 -6.32 14.74 12.12
N TYR A 84 -6.65 13.80 13.00
CA TYR A 84 -5.96 12.52 13.08
C TYR A 84 -6.91 11.36 13.35
N LEU A 85 -6.42 10.15 13.06
CA LEU A 85 -7.11 8.88 13.32
C LEU A 85 -6.06 7.84 13.70
N GLU A 86 -6.40 6.94 14.61
CA GLU A 86 -5.51 5.83 14.98
C GLU A 86 -5.95 4.52 14.32
N VAL A 87 -4.99 3.81 13.71
CA VAL A 87 -5.19 2.49 13.13
C VAL A 87 -4.03 1.57 13.48
N TYR A 88 -4.32 0.44 14.10
CA TYR A 88 -3.31 -0.56 14.48
C TYR A 88 -2.08 0.01 15.21
N GLY A 89 -2.30 0.98 16.08
CA GLY A 89 -1.23 1.64 16.83
C GLY A 89 -0.45 2.71 16.06
N VAL A 90 -0.81 3.00 14.80
CA VAL A 90 -0.25 4.09 14.00
C VAL A 90 -1.20 5.29 14.03
N LYS A 91 -0.68 6.48 14.29
CA LYS A 91 -1.44 7.74 14.21
C LYS A 91 -1.33 8.34 12.81
N LEU A 92 -2.44 8.35 12.09
CA LEU A 92 -2.56 9.05 10.82
C LEU A 92 -2.83 10.52 11.10
N ILE A 93 -1.90 11.40 10.78
CA ILE A 93 -1.99 12.84 11.05
C ILE A 93 -2.04 13.60 9.73
N ALA A 94 -3.13 14.34 9.51
CA ALA A 94 -3.41 14.97 8.24
C ALA A 94 -3.17 16.48 8.28
N ALA A 95 -2.60 17.03 7.21
CA ALA A 95 -2.38 18.45 7.08
C ALA A 95 -3.69 19.25 7.14
N GLY A 96 -3.70 20.28 7.95
CA GLY A 96 -4.81 21.22 8.10
C GLY A 96 -4.79 22.37 7.10
N ALA A 97 -5.80 23.24 7.19
CA ALA A 97 -5.90 24.45 6.39
C ALA A 97 -4.96 25.55 6.91
N VAL A 98 -3.68 25.40 6.65
CA VAL A 98 -2.62 26.31 7.12
C VAL A 98 -1.84 26.86 5.94
N GLY A 99 -1.42 28.12 6.03
CA GLY A 99 -0.55 28.74 5.01
C GLY A 99 -1.23 28.95 3.65
N GLY A 100 -2.56 28.98 3.60
CA GLY A 100 -3.34 29.21 2.38
C GLY A 100 -3.71 27.94 1.60
N GLN A 101 -3.33 26.78 2.10
CA GLN A 101 -3.80 25.47 1.56
C GLN A 101 -5.16 25.10 2.15
N GLU A 102 -5.86 24.21 1.48
CA GLU A 102 -7.01 23.50 2.04
C GLU A 102 -6.56 22.37 2.97
N ALA A 103 -7.42 21.97 3.87
CA ALA A 103 -7.15 20.77 4.69
C ALA A 103 -7.23 19.51 3.83
N VAL A 104 -6.47 18.49 4.19
CA VAL A 104 -6.67 17.13 3.65
C VAL A 104 -8.07 16.66 4.04
N PRO A 105 -8.89 16.19 3.08
CA PRO A 105 -10.24 15.72 3.38
C PRO A 105 -10.25 14.49 4.29
N ASP A 106 -11.24 14.40 5.17
CA ASP A 106 -11.44 13.26 6.07
C ASP A 106 -11.52 11.94 5.30
N ALA A 107 -12.16 11.94 4.14
CA ALA A 107 -12.26 10.76 3.29
C ALA A 107 -10.86 10.22 2.87
N TRP A 108 -9.87 11.09 2.70
CA TRP A 108 -8.50 10.66 2.41
C TRP A 108 -7.80 10.02 3.61
N ILE A 109 -8.09 10.51 4.82
CA ILE A 109 -7.63 9.89 6.07
C ILE A 109 -8.21 8.47 6.18
N TYR A 110 -9.51 8.31 5.91
CA TYR A 110 -10.16 7.00 5.91
C TYR A 110 -9.57 6.05 4.84
N LYS A 111 -9.31 6.53 3.63
CA LYS A 111 -8.65 5.72 2.59
C LYS A 111 -7.29 5.22 3.07
N THR A 112 -6.49 6.10 3.67
CA THR A 112 -5.18 5.74 4.24
C THR A 112 -5.34 4.69 5.34
N ALA A 113 -6.29 4.86 6.25
CA ALA A 113 -6.58 3.88 7.31
C ALA A 113 -7.01 2.53 6.73
N GLN A 114 -7.83 2.55 5.67
CA GLN A 114 -8.25 1.33 5.00
C GLN A 114 -7.07 0.57 4.38
N VAL A 115 -6.13 1.26 3.78
CA VAL A 115 -4.91 0.64 3.25
C VAL A 115 -4.10 -0.01 4.37
N TYR A 116 -3.93 0.68 5.51
CA TYR A 116 -3.30 0.07 6.70
C TYR A 116 -4.01 -1.21 7.13
N LYS A 117 -5.35 -1.23 7.15
CA LYS A 117 -6.12 -2.44 7.50
C LYS A 117 -5.88 -3.59 6.53
N LEU A 118 -5.76 -3.30 5.24
CA LEU A 118 -5.48 -4.32 4.23
C LEU A 118 -4.06 -4.88 4.37
N LEU A 119 -3.07 -4.02 4.61
CA LEU A 119 -1.68 -4.42 4.77
C LEU A 119 -1.41 -5.18 6.07
N LEU A 120 -2.18 -4.89 7.11
CA LEU A 120 -2.05 -5.49 8.44
C LEU A 120 -3.16 -6.52 8.74
N ASP A 121 -3.80 -7.04 7.71
CA ASP A 121 -4.80 -8.10 7.85
C ASP A 121 -4.15 -9.39 8.35
N LYS A 122 -4.46 -9.75 9.59
CA LYS A 122 -3.95 -10.97 10.25
C LYS A 122 -4.47 -12.28 9.67
N GLU A 123 -5.50 -12.23 8.84
CA GLU A 123 -6.06 -13.37 8.13
C GLU A 123 -5.52 -13.48 6.70
N GLY A 124 -4.61 -12.59 6.33
CA GLY A 124 -3.93 -12.63 5.03
C GLY A 124 -3.13 -13.91 4.82
N ALA A 125 -3.01 -14.33 3.56
CA ALA A 125 -2.32 -15.56 3.22
C ALA A 125 -0.84 -15.51 3.62
N GLY A 126 -0.38 -16.48 4.39
CA GLY A 126 1.02 -16.60 4.81
C GLY A 126 1.41 -15.77 6.03
N ILE A 127 0.48 -15.04 6.63
CA ILE A 127 0.76 -14.22 7.81
C ILE A 127 1.09 -15.10 9.03
N ASN A 128 2.24 -14.81 9.64
CA ASN A 128 2.60 -15.27 10.98
C ASN A 128 2.02 -14.28 12.00
N LYS A 129 0.96 -14.70 12.69
CA LYS A 129 0.21 -13.82 13.61
C LYS A 129 1.05 -13.34 14.79
N GLU A 130 2.01 -14.13 15.26
CA GLU A 130 2.89 -13.75 16.37
C GLU A 130 3.88 -12.67 15.94
N ASP A 131 4.54 -12.85 14.79
CA ASP A 131 5.46 -11.86 14.25
C ASP A 131 4.75 -10.56 13.88
N GLN A 132 3.54 -10.65 13.28
CA GLN A 132 2.74 -9.47 12.98
C GLN A 132 2.29 -8.74 14.26
N GLU A 133 1.89 -9.46 15.31
CA GLU A 133 1.55 -8.83 16.60
C GLU A 133 2.76 -8.12 17.21
N ASN A 134 3.95 -8.70 17.12
CA ASN A 134 5.18 -8.04 17.57
C ASN A 134 5.47 -6.78 16.75
N MET A 135 5.26 -6.81 15.45
CA MET A 135 5.34 -5.64 14.58
C MET A 135 4.34 -4.55 15.01
N LEU A 136 3.08 -4.90 15.28
CA LEU A 136 2.06 -3.96 15.74
C LEU A 136 2.41 -3.33 17.10
N LYS A 137 2.96 -4.10 18.04
CA LYS A 137 3.46 -3.58 19.32
C LYS A 137 4.57 -2.56 19.13
N THR A 138 5.46 -2.80 18.17
CA THR A 138 6.53 -1.88 17.83
C THR A 138 6.00 -0.59 17.20
N LEU A 139 5.03 -0.69 16.30
CA LEU A 139 4.35 0.47 15.70
C LEU A 139 3.65 1.32 16.76
N ALA A 140 2.99 0.67 17.72
CA ALA A 140 2.29 1.33 18.81
C ALA A 140 3.24 1.90 19.90
N GLY A 141 4.55 1.68 19.81
CA GLY A 141 5.51 2.11 20.82
C GLY A 141 5.44 1.31 22.13
N VAL A 142 4.82 0.14 22.14
CA VAL A 142 4.68 -0.72 23.32
C VAL A 142 5.95 -1.52 23.57
N SER A 143 6.71 -1.83 22.53
CA SER A 143 7.95 -2.60 22.62
C SER A 143 8.87 -2.30 21.44
N GLY A 144 10.10 -2.82 21.52
CA GLY A 144 11.05 -2.76 20.43
C GLY A 144 11.78 -1.42 20.34
N TRP A 145 12.24 -1.13 19.14
CA TRP A 145 12.98 0.09 18.88
C TRP A 145 12.09 1.32 19.08
N HIS A 146 12.56 2.32 19.82
CA HIS A 146 11.78 3.49 20.24
C HIS A 146 10.54 3.16 21.12
N GLU A 147 10.67 2.18 22.04
CA GLU A 147 9.65 1.97 23.06
C GLU A 147 9.27 3.29 23.75
N GLY A 148 7.99 3.52 23.95
CA GLY A 148 7.44 4.75 24.50
C GLY A 148 7.06 5.81 23.45
N ILE A 149 7.46 5.65 22.18
CA ILE A 149 7.14 6.61 21.11
C ILE A 149 6.33 5.91 20.02
N GLN A 150 5.09 6.32 19.81
CA GLN A 150 4.18 5.76 18.82
C GLN A 150 4.59 6.15 17.40
N THR A 151 4.31 5.29 16.44
CA THR A 151 4.50 5.58 15.01
C THR A 151 3.40 6.52 14.52
N GLY A 152 3.78 7.52 13.76
CA GLY A 152 2.89 8.41 13.02
C GLY A 152 3.08 8.27 11.52
N GLN A 153 1.97 8.39 10.78
CA GLN A 153 1.97 8.52 9.33
C GLN A 153 1.43 9.89 8.98
N ARG A 154 2.25 10.69 8.35
CA ARG A 154 1.83 12.01 7.86
C ARG A 154 1.02 11.85 6.58
N ILE A 155 -0.05 12.64 6.47
CA ILE A 155 -0.82 12.82 5.24
C ILE A 155 -0.70 14.29 4.88
N ALA A 156 0.14 14.58 3.91
CA ALA A 156 0.43 15.94 3.48
C ALA A 156 -0.53 16.39 2.37
N TYR A 157 -0.73 17.71 2.26
CA TYR A 157 -1.62 18.25 1.25
C TYR A 157 -1.05 18.09 -0.16
N GLY A 158 0.22 18.39 -0.36
CA GLY A 158 0.87 18.29 -1.65
C GLY A 158 2.37 18.20 -1.51
N GLY A 159 3.03 17.81 -2.58
CA GLY A 159 4.48 17.69 -2.66
C GLY A 159 5.14 18.89 -3.34
N GLY A 160 6.45 19.01 -3.13
CA GLY A 160 7.29 20.01 -3.78
C GLY A 160 7.34 21.37 -3.09
N ASP A 161 8.10 22.28 -3.69
CA ASP A 161 8.47 23.57 -3.09
C ASP A 161 7.30 24.56 -2.91
N SER A 162 6.19 24.33 -3.60
CA SER A 162 5.00 25.19 -3.52
C SER A 162 4.21 25.03 -2.22
N TYR A 163 4.50 24.01 -1.43
CA TYR A 163 3.77 23.68 -0.20
C TYR A 163 4.63 23.87 1.04
N SER A 164 5.21 25.02 1.20
CA SER A 164 6.06 25.33 2.34
C SER A 164 5.44 24.95 3.71
N PRO A 165 4.13 25.04 3.97
CA PRO A 165 3.54 24.54 5.19
C PRO A 165 3.74 23.03 5.40
N ASN A 166 3.83 22.24 4.34
CA ASN A 166 4.06 20.79 4.45
C ASN A 166 5.50 20.45 4.84
N PHE A 167 6.47 21.29 4.50
CA PHE A 167 7.84 21.14 4.99
C PHE A 167 7.96 21.35 6.50
N LEU A 168 7.08 22.15 7.08
CA LEU A 168 7.02 22.33 8.52
C LEU A 168 6.55 21.06 9.24
N MET A 169 6.14 20.05 8.49
CA MET A 169 5.88 18.70 8.99
C MET A 169 7.17 17.85 9.04
N ASP A 170 8.33 18.41 8.74
CA ASP A 170 9.62 17.75 8.95
C ASP A 170 9.81 17.46 10.45
N PRO A 171 10.03 16.18 10.83
CA PRO A 171 10.28 15.80 12.21
C PRO A 171 11.40 16.60 12.87
N ASN A 172 12.43 16.98 12.11
CA ASN A 172 13.55 17.75 12.63
C ASN A 172 13.21 19.21 12.96
N SER A 173 12.13 19.73 12.41
CA SER A 173 11.61 21.07 12.74
C SER A 173 10.54 21.07 13.84
N LEU A 174 10.08 19.91 14.27
CA LEU A 174 9.03 19.75 15.28
C LEU A 174 9.64 19.71 16.70
N THR A 175 10.42 20.72 17.04
CA THR A 175 10.91 20.90 18.43
C THR A 175 9.80 21.21 19.43
N GLU A 176 8.59 21.40 18.95
CA GLU A 176 7.43 21.84 19.72
C GLU A 176 6.40 20.75 20.04
N TRP A 177 6.68 19.48 19.67
CA TRP A 177 5.82 18.35 19.96
C TRP A 177 5.32 18.26 21.41
N PRO A 178 6.15 18.57 22.45
CA PRO A 178 5.71 18.54 23.84
C PRO A 178 4.59 19.52 24.20
N GLN A 179 4.34 20.49 23.33
CA GLN A 179 3.26 21.47 23.53
C GLN A 179 1.91 20.96 22.99
N TYR A 180 1.92 19.79 22.38
CA TYR A 180 0.80 19.32 21.58
C TYR A 180 0.22 18.02 22.13
N GLU A 181 -0.76 18.13 23.00
CA GLU A 181 -1.64 17.01 23.29
C GLU A 181 -2.47 16.65 22.04
N PRO A 182 -2.59 15.35 21.64
CA PRO A 182 -2.12 14.16 22.36
C PRO A 182 -0.72 13.66 21.94
N PHE A 183 0.09 14.46 21.31
CA PHE A 183 1.41 14.06 20.75
C PHE A 183 2.57 14.61 21.57
N SER A 184 2.36 14.87 22.87
CA SER A 184 3.36 15.48 23.76
C SER A 184 4.69 14.71 23.81
N ASP A 185 4.65 13.38 23.65
CA ASP A 185 5.84 12.53 23.63
C ASP A 185 6.50 12.42 22.23
N GLY A 186 5.92 13.09 21.24
CA GLY A 186 6.35 13.00 19.86
C GLY A 186 5.83 11.76 19.14
N LEU A 187 6.22 11.62 17.90
CA LEU A 187 5.92 10.47 17.04
C LEU A 187 7.16 10.04 16.27
N LYS A 188 7.29 8.75 16.00
CA LYS A 188 8.22 8.26 14.98
C LYS A 188 7.61 8.56 13.61
N LEU A 189 8.26 9.41 12.85
CA LEU A 189 7.79 9.84 11.53
C LEU A 189 8.83 9.49 10.48
N ASP A 190 8.38 9.00 9.36
CA ASP A 190 9.19 8.81 8.16
C ASP A 190 8.64 9.68 7.04
N ASP A 191 8.13 9.08 6.03
CA ASP A 191 7.66 9.70 4.82
C ASP A 191 6.21 10.18 4.92
N MET A 192 5.73 10.85 3.87
CA MET A 192 4.40 11.43 3.80
C MET A 192 3.57 10.77 2.72
N VAL A 193 2.36 10.38 3.04
CA VAL A 193 1.33 10.12 2.02
C VAL A 193 0.87 11.46 1.47
N TRP A 194 0.89 11.61 0.15
CA TRP A 194 0.49 12.85 -0.52
C TRP A 194 -0.97 12.80 -0.94
N TYR A 195 -1.77 13.75 -0.47
CA TYR A 195 -3.14 13.95 -0.96
C TYR A 195 -3.15 14.51 -2.39
N LYS A 196 -2.27 15.49 -2.66
CA LYS A 196 -1.96 16.01 -4.00
C LYS A 196 -0.45 16.02 -4.16
N ASN A 197 0.06 15.60 -5.29
CA ASN A 197 1.49 15.59 -5.56
C ASN A 197 1.85 16.61 -6.62
N SER A 198 2.72 17.57 -6.29
CA SER A 198 3.14 18.62 -7.21
C SER A 198 3.99 18.11 -8.37
N SER A 199 4.65 16.98 -8.25
CA SER A 199 5.35 16.34 -9.37
C SER A 199 4.39 15.96 -10.49
N HIS A 200 3.10 15.87 -10.20
CA HIS A 200 2.00 15.62 -11.12
C HIS A 200 1.22 16.89 -11.46
N GLY A 201 1.80 18.07 -11.22
CA GLY A 201 1.27 19.37 -11.63
C GLY A 201 0.10 19.88 -10.81
N ASP A 202 0.11 19.66 -9.49
CA ASP A 202 -0.96 20.04 -8.55
C ASP A 202 -2.33 19.47 -8.90
N SER A 203 -2.37 18.60 -9.89
CA SER A 203 -3.58 17.85 -10.22
C SER A 203 -3.76 16.72 -9.24
N PRO A 204 -4.99 16.35 -8.92
CA PRO A 204 -5.28 15.13 -8.23
C PRO A 204 -4.58 13.96 -8.92
N LEU A 205 -3.91 13.11 -8.14
CA LEU A 205 -3.52 11.81 -8.61
C LEU A 205 -4.80 11.05 -9.01
N THR A 206 -4.70 10.17 -9.97
CA THR A 206 -5.88 9.50 -10.51
C THR A 206 -5.73 7.99 -10.46
N GLY A 207 -6.66 7.34 -9.78
CA GLY A 207 -6.80 5.90 -9.83
C GLY A 207 -5.55 5.15 -9.37
N ASP A 208 -4.87 4.48 -10.28
CA ASP A 208 -3.71 3.64 -9.96
C ASP A 208 -2.50 4.42 -9.44
N ASN A 209 -2.37 5.71 -9.75
CA ASN A 209 -1.32 6.56 -9.19
C ASN A 209 -1.55 6.86 -7.70
N ASP A 210 -2.80 7.04 -7.27
CA ASP A 210 -3.13 7.16 -5.85
C ASP A 210 -2.75 5.90 -5.08
N ILE A 211 -2.99 4.73 -5.68
CA ILE A 211 -2.65 3.44 -5.10
C ILE A 211 -1.14 3.30 -4.94
N ASN A 212 -0.38 3.70 -5.96
CA ASN A 212 1.07 3.67 -5.90
C ASN A 212 1.60 4.53 -4.76
N GLU A 213 1.29 5.82 -4.77
CA GLU A 213 1.76 6.79 -3.79
C GLU A 213 1.44 6.39 -2.34
N ILE A 214 0.22 5.93 -2.10
CA ILE A 214 -0.18 5.56 -0.75
C ILE A 214 0.50 4.28 -0.26
N LEU A 215 0.64 3.27 -1.13
CA LEU A 215 1.31 2.03 -0.78
C LEU A 215 2.80 2.25 -0.53
N GLU A 216 3.49 3.01 -1.38
CA GLU A 216 4.90 3.34 -1.24
C GLU A 216 5.17 3.91 0.15
N HIS A 217 4.53 5.02 0.49
CA HIS A 217 4.80 5.75 1.73
C HIS A 217 4.33 5.02 2.99
N ILE A 218 3.25 4.22 2.91
CA ILE A 218 2.87 3.34 4.01
C ILE A 218 3.89 2.21 4.18
N LEU A 219 4.35 1.59 3.09
CA LEU A 219 5.37 0.55 3.15
C LEU A 219 6.68 1.08 3.73
N HIS A 220 7.12 2.30 3.39
CA HIS A 220 8.26 2.93 4.04
C HIS A 220 8.10 2.96 5.57
N THR A 221 6.95 3.42 6.05
CA THR A 221 6.64 3.47 7.48
C THR A 221 6.61 2.08 8.13
N LEU A 222 5.95 1.11 7.49
CA LEU A 222 5.86 -0.26 8.02
C LEU A 222 7.22 -0.97 8.05
N HIS A 223 8.00 -0.86 6.99
CA HIS A 223 9.34 -1.47 6.93
C HIS A 223 10.26 -0.86 7.98
N ARG A 224 10.30 0.46 8.07
CA ARG A 224 11.20 1.18 8.98
C ARG A 224 10.83 0.99 10.44
N PHE A 225 9.59 1.19 10.82
CA PHE A 225 9.19 1.20 12.23
C PHE A 225 8.54 -0.10 12.70
N GLY A 226 7.90 -0.83 11.81
CA GLY A 226 7.20 -2.06 12.14
C GLY A 226 8.07 -3.30 12.03
N VAL A 227 8.66 -3.56 10.87
CA VAL A 227 9.46 -4.76 10.62
C VAL A 227 10.75 -4.72 11.42
N ARG A 228 11.44 -3.58 11.44
CA ARG A 228 12.64 -3.41 12.24
C ARG A 228 12.34 -3.52 13.73
N GLY A 229 12.96 -4.47 14.38
CA GLY A 229 12.80 -4.70 15.81
C GLY A 229 11.47 -5.30 16.26
N GLY A 230 10.46 -5.39 15.36
CA GLY A 230 9.19 -6.03 15.63
C GLY A 230 9.14 -7.49 15.14
N VAL A 231 9.89 -7.81 14.09
CA VAL A 231 9.97 -9.17 13.55
C VAL A 231 11.12 -9.92 14.19
N THR A 232 10.86 -11.07 14.73
CA THR A 232 11.84 -11.89 15.46
C THR A 232 13.09 -12.16 14.61
N GLY A 233 14.26 -11.78 15.14
CA GLY A 233 15.56 -11.93 14.48
C GLY A 233 15.80 -10.94 13.34
N SER A 234 14.94 -9.95 13.17
CA SER A 234 15.14 -8.88 12.19
C SER A 234 16.20 -7.89 12.71
N GLU A 235 17.36 -7.91 12.11
CA GLU A 235 18.42 -6.88 12.27
C GLU A 235 18.39 -5.91 11.08
N LEU A 236 17.25 -5.73 10.44
CA LEU A 236 17.08 -4.82 9.30
C LEU A 236 17.23 -3.39 9.79
N ALA A 237 18.43 -2.88 9.72
CA ALA A 237 18.73 -1.49 10.02
C ALA A 237 18.36 -0.64 8.82
N LEU A 238 17.30 0.11 8.96
CA LEU A 238 16.94 1.20 8.05
C LEU A 238 17.48 2.54 8.55
N ASP A 239 17.47 2.74 9.85
CA ASP A 239 18.28 3.79 10.44
C ASP A 239 19.68 3.27 10.60
N MET A 240 20.42 3.64 9.68
CA MET A 240 21.84 3.58 9.80
C MET A 240 22.23 4.75 10.67
N GLU A 241 22.69 4.45 11.85
CA GLU A 241 23.57 5.38 12.50
C GLU A 241 24.75 5.52 11.56
N TRP A 242 24.84 6.65 10.92
CA TRP A 242 25.70 7.03 9.80
C TRP A 242 27.18 6.70 9.95
N GLU A 243 27.61 6.37 11.17
CA GLU A 243 28.99 6.22 11.56
C GLU A 243 29.53 4.80 11.43
N ASP A 244 28.69 3.78 11.30
CA ASP A 244 29.15 2.38 11.26
C ASP A 244 28.89 1.68 9.91
N ARG A 245 29.75 1.96 8.94
CA ARG A 245 29.74 1.29 7.64
C ARG A 245 29.91 -0.23 7.73
N GLY A 246 30.62 -0.72 8.72
CA GLY A 246 30.82 -2.15 8.93
C GLY A 246 29.52 -2.89 9.26
N TYR A 247 28.57 -2.20 9.86
CA TYR A 247 27.24 -2.72 10.14
C TYR A 247 26.42 -2.88 8.87
N LEU A 248 26.45 -1.91 7.96
CA LEU A 248 25.77 -1.96 6.67
C LEU A 248 26.21 -3.12 5.81
N GLU A 249 27.52 -3.28 5.67
CA GLU A 249 28.10 -4.34 4.84
C GLU A 249 27.76 -5.74 5.37
N ASN A 250 27.36 -5.87 6.62
CA ASN A 250 26.93 -7.13 7.22
C ASN A 250 25.40 -7.31 7.24
N ASN A 251 24.63 -6.26 7.00
CA ASN A 251 23.18 -6.30 7.03
C ASN A 251 22.61 -7.06 5.82
N GLU A 252 21.59 -7.92 6.07
CA GLU A 252 20.98 -8.72 5.00
C GLU A 252 20.28 -7.84 3.94
N LEU A 253 19.62 -6.76 4.38
CA LEU A 253 18.95 -5.84 3.49
C LEU A 253 19.93 -5.11 2.58
N PHE A 254 21.03 -4.60 3.13
CA PHE A 254 22.05 -3.93 2.33
C PHE A 254 22.69 -4.89 1.32
N LYS A 255 22.96 -6.14 1.71
CA LYS A 255 23.48 -7.16 0.78
C LYS A 255 22.51 -7.45 -0.36
N ALA A 256 21.22 -7.55 -0.07
CA ALA A 256 20.20 -7.79 -1.07
C ALA A 256 20.07 -6.60 -2.04
N MET A 257 20.05 -5.38 -1.52
CA MET A 257 20.06 -4.17 -2.34
C MET A 257 21.32 -4.08 -3.19
N LYS A 258 22.48 -4.35 -2.59
CA LYS A 258 23.77 -4.30 -3.31
C LYS A 258 23.83 -5.35 -4.43
N GLU A 259 23.30 -6.56 -4.23
CA GLU A 259 23.18 -7.55 -5.29
C GLU A 259 22.35 -7.00 -6.46
N ALA A 260 21.18 -6.42 -6.18
CA ALA A 260 20.32 -5.84 -7.20
C ALA A 260 20.98 -4.66 -7.91
N TYR A 261 21.70 -3.82 -7.18
CA TYR A 261 22.46 -2.70 -7.74
C TYR A 261 23.59 -3.16 -8.64
N ASP A 262 24.43 -4.11 -8.19
CA ASP A 262 25.59 -4.61 -8.92
C ASP A 262 25.19 -5.34 -10.22
N ASN A 263 24.02 -5.99 -10.26
CA ASN A 263 23.54 -6.71 -11.45
C ASN A 263 22.61 -5.88 -12.34
N GLY A 264 22.33 -4.62 -11.96
CA GLY A 264 21.49 -3.72 -12.73
C GLY A 264 19.97 -3.96 -12.61
N THR A 265 19.53 -4.76 -11.65
CA THR A 265 18.11 -4.90 -11.32
C THR A 265 17.56 -3.62 -10.70
N PHE A 266 18.32 -3.02 -9.80
CA PHE A 266 18.03 -1.75 -9.14
C PHE A 266 19.07 -0.71 -9.56
N SER A 267 18.63 0.34 -10.23
CA SER A 267 19.48 1.39 -10.78
C SER A 267 18.90 2.78 -10.49
N PRO A 268 18.89 3.18 -9.21
CA PRO A 268 18.38 4.50 -8.84
C PRO A 268 19.27 5.59 -9.43
N GLY A 269 18.65 6.62 -10.00
CA GLY A 269 19.34 7.79 -10.51
C GLY A 269 19.80 8.77 -9.44
N TYR A 270 19.67 8.40 -8.18
CA TYR A 270 19.95 9.22 -6.99
C TYR A 270 20.72 8.39 -5.94
N GLY A 271 21.34 9.10 -5.03
CA GLY A 271 22.14 8.47 -3.96
C GLY A 271 23.46 7.91 -4.46
N ASP A 272 24.30 7.56 -3.52
CA ASP A 272 25.55 6.83 -3.73
C ASP A 272 25.58 5.67 -2.74
N ILE A 273 25.65 4.45 -3.25
CA ILE A 273 25.72 3.24 -2.43
C ILE A 273 26.96 3.24 -1.50
N ASN A 274 27.97 4.05 -1.80
CA ASN A 274 29.18 4.22 -1.01
C ASN A 274 29.09 5.35 0.01
N ASP A 275 28.06 6.17 -0.08
CA ASP A 275 27.77 7.22 0.89
C ASP A 275 26.62 6.76 1.82
N PRO A 276 26.79 6.85 3.15
CA PRO A 276 25.76 6.40 4.08
C PRO A 276 24.38 7.04 3.84
N GLU A 277 24.34 8.35 3.58
CA GLU A 277 23.07 9.04 3.30
C GLU A 277 22.42 8.53 2.02
N GLY A 278 23.19 8.45 0.95
CA GLY A 278 22.72 7.90 -0.32
C GLY A 278 22.23 6.47 -0.17
N ALA A 279 23.00 5.63 0.53
CA ALA A 279 22.62 4.24 0.76
C ALA A 279 21.32 4.10 1.58
N ALA A 280 21.06 4.99 2.54
CA ALA A 280 19.82 4.94 3.33
C ALA A 280 18.58 5.24 2.49
N VAL A 281 18.64 6.26 1.65
CA VAL A 281 17.56 6.56 0.71
C VAL A 281 17.34 5.36 -0.21
N MET A 282 18.42 4.83 -0.80
CA MET A 282 18.34 3.66 -1.67
C MET A 282 17.74 2.43 -0.97
N LEU A 283 18.08 2.18 0.30
CA LEU A 283 17.53 1.08 1.08
C LEU A 283 16.02 1.25 1.33
N LYS A 284 15.58 2.46 1.58
CA LYS A 284 14.17 2.77 1.77
C LYS A 284 13.38 2.44 0.50
N GLU A 285 13.83 2.95 -0.63
CA GLU A 285 13.19 2.71 -1.94
C GLU A 285 13.23 1.23 -2.34
N TYR A 286 14.37 0.59 -2.19
CA TYR A 286 14.53 -0.82 -2.52
C TYR A 286 13.50 -1.73 -1.83
N GLN A 287 13.13 -1.46 -0.57
CA GLN A 287 12.20 -2.29 0.18
C GLN A 287 10.78 -2.26 -0.37
N TYR A 288 10.27 -1.08 -0.74
CA TYR A 288 8.94 -1.05 -1.33
C TYR A 288 8.94 -1.61 -2.76
N LEU A 289 10.01 -1.37 -3.54
CA LEU A 289 10.16 -1.91 -4.89
C LEU A 289 10.14 -3.44 -4.91
N ILE A 290 10.87 -4.10 -4.01
CA ILE A 290 10.81 -5.57 -3.92
C ILE A 290 9.43 -6.06 -3.47
N THR A 291 8.74 -5.32 -2.63
CA THR A 291 7.39 -5.64 -2.20
C THR A 291 6.41 -5.56 -3.37
N PHE A 292 6.49 -4.51 -4.18
CA PHE A 292 5.70 -4.36 -5.40
C PHE A 292 6.00 -5.46 -6.43
N ALA A 293 7.27 -5.79 -6.64
CA ALA A 293 7.67 -6.89 -7.53
C ALA A 293 7.10 -8.24 -7.06
N MET A 294 7.19 -8.54 -5.77
CA MET A 294 6.65 -9.77 -5.19
C MET A 294 5.12 -9.83 -5.17
N TRP A 295 4.45 -8.69 -5.18
CA TRP A 295 2.99 -8.60 -5.30
C TRP A 295 2.50 -8.59 -6.75
N ASP A 296 3.40 -8.46 -7.73
CA ASP A 296 3.03 -8.27 -9.14
C ASP A 296 2.15 -7.02 -9.32
N PHE A 297 2.59 -5.90 -8.73
CA PHE A 297 1.86 -4.62 -8.71
C PHE A 297 2.39 -3.59 -9.71
N SER A 298 3.12 -4.05 -10.74
CA SER A 298 3.67 -3.17 -11.77
C SER A 298 2.63 -2.30 -12.49
N GLU A 299 1.37 -2.73 -12.51
CA GLU A 299 0.28 -1.98 -13.14
C GLU A 299 -0.17 -0.72 -12.39
N PHE A 300 0.17 -0.61 -11.08
CA PHE A 300 -0.10 0.60 -10.30
C PHE A 300 0.95 1.69 -10.49
N TRP A 301 2.02 1.38 -11.19
CA TRP A 301 3.06 2.33 -11.47
C TRP A 301 2.73 3.17 -12.69
N GLU A 302 3.26 4.39 -12.78
CA GLU A 302 3.10 5.24 -13.95
C GLU A 302 3.35 4.46 -15.25
N ASN A 303 2.36 4.41 -16.11
CA ASN A 303 2.41 3.69 -17.39
C ASN A 303 2.72 2.17 -17.28
N ALA A 304 2.29 1.54 -16.19
CA ALA A 304 2.56 0.13 -15.90
C ALA A 304 4.05 -0.23 -15.83
N SER A 305 4.90 0.73 -15.52
CA SER A 305 6.32 0.50 -15.24
C SER A 305 6.59 0.67 -13.76
N LEU A 306 7.16 -0.34 -13.10
CA LEU A 306 7.81 -0.13 -11.81
C LEU A 306 8.94 0.84 -12.06
N SER A 307 8.91 2.01 -11.46
CA SER A 307 9.97 3.00 -11.41
C SER A 307 11.10 2.89 -12.47
N PRO A 308 11.63 3.94 -13.01
CA PRO A 308 12.81 3.87 -13.87
C PRO A 308 14.00 3.22 -13.17
N GLU A 309 13.96 3.15 -11.84
CA GLU A 309 15.01 2.52 -11.03
C GLU A 309 14.99 1.00 -11.07
N TRP A 310 13.92 0.36 -11.57
CA TRP A 310 13.75 -1.09 -11.50
C TRP A 310 13.72 -1.73 -12.90
N ASN A 311 14.55 -2.75 -13.10
CA ASN A 311 14.65 -3.43 -14.38
C ASN A 311 13.39 -4.24 -14.72
N ASP A 312 12.94 -4.18 -15.98
CA ASP A 312 11.76 -4.89 -16.47
C ASP A 312 11.76 -6.40 -16.22
N ASN A 313 12.92 -7.02 -16.22
CA ASN A 313 13.05 -8.47 -15.97
C ASN A 313 12.77 -8.86 -14.52
N SER A 314 12.67 -7.91 -13.61
CA SER A 314 12.52 -8.14 -12.16
C SER A 314 11.18 -7.61 -11.60
N LYS A 315 10.24 -7.27 -12.48
CA LYS A 315 8.91 -6.72 -12.10
C LYS A 315 7.87 -7.76 -11.69
N THR A 316 8.18 -9.04 -11.82
CA THR A 316 7.33 -10.16 -11.43
C THR A 316 8.00 -10.99 -10.34
N PRO A 317 7.25 -11.73 -9.50
CA PRO A 317 7.85 -12.61 -8.49
C PRO A 317 8.89 -13.57 -9.04
N GLN A 318 8.63 -14.17 -10.19
CA GLN A 318 9.58 -15.08 -10.84
C GLN A 318 10.83 -14.35 -11.33
N GLY A 319 10.67 -13.27 -12.07
CA GLY A 319 11.81 -12.49 -12.59
C GLY A 319 12.65 -11.91 -11.45
N PHE A 320 12.01 -11.48 -10.37
CA PHE A 320 12.70 -11.00 -9.18
C PHE A 320 13.49 -12.11 -8.49
N GLN A 321 12.92 -13.31 -8.32
CA GLN A 321 13.61 -14.47 -7.78
C GLN A 321 14.85 -14.86 -8.59
N GLU A 322 14.75 -14.79 -9.93
CA GLU A 322 15.84 -15.14 -10.84
C GLU A 322 16.98 -14.10 -10.83
N ASN A 323 16.64 -12.82 -10.74
CA ASN A 323 17.61 -11.72 -10.88
C ASN A 323 18.07 -11.12 -9.56
N ASN A 324 17.33 -11.31 -8.45
CA ASN A 324 17.70 -10.83 -7.14
C ASN A 324 17.34 -11.87 -6.05
N PRO A 325 18.01 -13.02 -6.02
CA PRO A 325 17.70 -14.10 -5.08
C PRO A 325 17.87 -13.73 -3.61
N LEU A 326 18.79 -12.84 -3.25
CA LEU A 326 18.92 -12.36 -1.86
C LEU A 326 17.71 -11.53 -1.46
N GLY A 327 17.23 -10.63 -2.33
CA GLY A 327 16.02 -9.83 -2.09
C GLY A 327 14.77 -10.71 -2.00
N TYR A 328 14.66 -11.71 -2.86
CA TYR A 328 13.57 -12.68 -2.79
C TYR A 328 13.55 -13.45 -1.45
N ALA A 329 14.71 -13.92 -1.01
CA ALA A 329 14.83 -14.60 0.29
C ALA A 329 14.48 -13.67 1.46
N LEU A 330 14.95 -12.42 1.42
CA LEU A 330 14.68 -11.39 2.42
C LEU A 330 13.19 -11.06 2.51
N TYR A 331 12.51 -10.83 1.39
CA TYR A 331 11.09 -10.57 1.35
C TYR A 331 10.29 -11.70 2.01
N ASN A 332 10.56 -12.95 1.63
CA ASN A 332 9.86 -14.11 2.18
C ASN A 332 10.16 -14.35 3.68
N LYS A 333 11.34 -13.94 4.13
CA LYS A 333 11.75 -14.09 5.53
C LYS A 333 11.13 -13.04 6.45
N TYR A 334 11.05 -11.79 6.03
CA TYR A 334 10.76 -10.67 6.91
C TYR A 334 9.50 -9.88 6.57
N PHE A 335 9.14 -9.75 5.29
CA PHE A 335 8.00 -8.92 4.88
C PHE A 335 6.74 -9.72 4.67
N ALA A 336 6.79 -10.78 3.89
CA ALA A 336 5.64 -11.64 3.61
C ALA A 336 4.95 -12.21 4.87
N PRO A 337 5.68 -12.55 5.95
CA PRO A 337 5.03 -13.05 7.15
C PRO A 337 4.24 -12.02 7.94
N VAL A 338 4.45 -10.73 7.73
CA VAL A 338 3.86 -9.67 8.58
C VAL A 338 3.08 -8.60 7.81
N ILE A 339 3.26 -8.52 6.50
CA ILE A 339 2.55 -7.57 5.64
C ILE A 339 1.73 -8.34 4.63
N SER A 340 0.40 -8.24 4.72
CA SER A 340 -0.53 -8.88 3.81
C SER A 340 -0.52 -8.21 2.44
N LYS A 341 -0.58 -9.01 1.37
CA LYS A 341 -0.79 -8.52 0.01
C LYS A 341 -2.26 -8.12 -0.16
N PRO A 342 -2.58 -6.85 -0.41
CA PRO A 342 -3.95 -6.42 -0.65
C PRO A 342 -4.45 -6.87 -2.02
N SER A 343 -5.77 -6.97 -2.16
CA SER A 343 -6.40 -7.20 -3.48
C SER A 343 -6.33 -5.92 -4.32
N LYS A 344 -5.97 -6.07 -5.61
CA LYS A 344 -5.97 -4.97 -6.58
C LYS A 344 -7.37 -4.36 -6.77
N GLU A 345 -8.40 -5.22 -6.78
CA GLU A 345 -9.78 -4.81 -6.94
C GLU A 345 -10.27 -4.00 -5.74
N ILE A 346 -9.85 -4.38 -4.52
CA ILE A 346 -10.16 -3.64 -3.30
C ILE A 346 -9.49 -2.27 -3.34
N LEU A 347 -8.20 -2.21 -3.66
CA LEU A 347 -7.49 -0.95 -3.79
C LEU A 347 -8.16 -0.02 -4.83
N ARG A 348 -8.52 -0.55 -6.00
CA ARG A 348 -9.22 0.22 -7.03
C ARG A 348 -10.62 0.65 -6.62
N THR A 349 -11.28 -0.10 -5.74
CA THR A 349 -12.57 0.33 -5.15
C THR A 349 -12.39 1.50 -4.21
N ILE A 350 -11.36 1.48 -3.37
CA ILE A 350 -11.04 2.59 -2.46
C ILE A 350 -10.71 3.87 -3.24
N PHE A 351 -9.97 3.76 -4.34
CA PHE A 351 -9.45 4.91 -5.11
C PHE A 351 -10.16 5.15 -6.45
N LYS A 352 -11.41 4.68 -6.59
CA LYS A 352 -12.16 4.76 -7.87
C LYS A 352 -12.62 6.15 -8.29
N ASP A 353 -12.71 7.07 -7.37
CA ASP A 353 -13.36 8.36 -7.54
C ASP A 353 -12.47 9.45 -8.14
N ASN A 354 -11.16 9.29 -8.12
CA ASN A 354 -10.18 10.26 -8.63
C ASN A 354 -10.34 11.69 -8.07
N ASP A 355 -11.18 11.88 -7.07
CA ASP A 355 -11.48 13.18 -6.47
C ASP A 355 -10.71 13.40 -5.17
N GLN A 356 -9.75 12.50 -4.93
CA GLN A 356 -8.86 12.63 -3.79
C GLN A 356 -9.56 12.45 -2.45
N GLY A 357 -10.56 11.61 -2.43
CA GLY A 357 -11.11 11.14 -1.19
C GLY A 357 -12.50 11.61 -0.86
N GLU A 358 -13.24 12.17 -1.80
CA GLU A 358 -14.63 12.57 -1.53
C GLU A 358 -15.60 11.39 -1.59
N HIS A 359 -15.45 10.49 -2.58
CA HIS A 359 -16.45 9.45 -2.87
C HIS A 359 -15.85 8.05 -3.08
N GLY A 360 -14.57 7.87 -2.94
CA GLY A 360 -13.89 6.62 -3.27
C GLY A 360 -14.15 5.47 -2.32
N TYR A 361 -14.88 5.67 -1.25
CA TYR A 361 -15.23 4.62 -0.31
C TYR A 361 -16.74 4.54 -0.10
N ILE A 362 -17.16 3.37 0.33
CA ILE A 362 -18.56 3.09 0.66
C ILE A 362 -18.68 3.26 2.18
N ALA A 363 -19.54 4.18 2.62
CA ALA A 363 -19.90 4.25 4.02
C ALA A 363 -20.70 3.00 4.39
N ASP A 364 -20.48 2.48 5.60
CA ASP A 364 -21.24 1.34 6.14
C ASP A 364 -22.75 1.65 6.23
#